data_179af6f5c16b2c4525286deeb75dcf3d
#
_entry.id   179af6f5c16b2c4525286deeb75dcf3d
#
_cell.length_a   1.000
_cell.length_b   1.000
_cell.length_c   1.000
_cell.angle_alpha   90.00
_cell.angle_beta   90.00
_cell.angle_gamma   90.00
#
_symmetry.space_group_name_H-M   'P 1'
#
loop_
_entity.id
_entity.type
_entity.pdbx_description
1 polymer ?
#
loop_
_entity_poly.entity_id
_entity_poly.type
_entity_poly.pdbx_seq_one_letter_code
_entity_poly.pdbx_strand_id
1 'polypeptide(L)'
;MDRRDALKVMGTCLAAAFMMNIAPRTHAAILKDRSKEKNRIIFYFTATGNSLFIAKQFSDTPLSIPQELKKTDLIYEADEIGFVFPDYAAAVPVIVREFVEKAQFKAPYIFSVITFGNASVNVAEWWNDWARSNGLNNNYINTILMVDNYLPVFDMNEQIRIDKNTDENMAGIISDISAHKDFIAPSDMGWFTEEMLQGMQEMHFSQRSEQLIRLDTAKCIRCTTCTEVCPRGNFALSSDGLVINGRCEFCLSCIHNCPQHALSLERERTKDARYRHPDISLNETNIIRTYFLNDFRCLLNDRISFYIFRPNI
;
A
#
# COMPACT_ATOMS: atom_id res chain seq x y z
N MET A 1 -65.34 -13.05 14.80
CA MET A 1 -64.23 -12.24 14.30
C MET A 1 -64.41 -12.14 12.78
N ASP A 2 -64.81 -10.98 12.29
CA ASP A 2 -65.21 -10.77 10.91
C ASP A 2 -63.93 -10.63 10.00
N ARG A 3 -64.03 -11.10 8.76
CA ARG A 3 -62.95 -11.06 7.76
C ARG A 3 -62.37 -9.65 7.53
N ARG A 4 -63.10 -8.61 7.94
CA ARG A 4 -62.64 -7.21 7.82
C ARG A 4 -61.64 -6.81 8.91
N ASP A 5 -61.64 -7.48 10.06
CA ASP A 5 -60.72 -7.17 11.15
C ASP A 5 -59.37 -7.86 10.97
N ALA A 6 -59.35 -9.01 10.28
CA ALA A 6 -58.08 -9.68 9.93
C ALA A 6 -57.23 -8.91 8.91
N LEU A 7 -57.89 -8.14 8.02
CA LEU A 7 -57.19 -7.31 7.02
C LEU A 7 -56.62 -6.00 7.59
N LYS A 8 -57.13 -5.51 8.71
CA LYS A 8 -56.62 -4.32 9.38
C LYS A 8 -55.38 -4.63 10.25
N VAL A 9 -55.27 -5.84 10.80
CA VAL A 9 -54.11 -6.27 11.59
C VAL A 9 -52.94 -6.66 10.68
N MET A 10 -53.17 -7.14 9.45
CA MET A 10 -52.12 -7.40 8.48
C MET A 10 -51.54 -6.13 7.82
N GLY A 11 -52.28 -5.03 7.78
CA GLY A 11 -51.81 -3.76 7.21
C GLY A 11 -50.88 -2.97 8.12
N THR A 12 -50.91 -3.19 9.44
CA THR A 12 -50.07 -2.47 10.41
C THR A 12 -48.75 -3.19 10.74
N CYS A 13 -48.63 -4.50 10.46
CA CYS A 13 -47.36 -5.22 10.65
C CYS A 13 -46.41 -5.12 9.45
N LEU A 14 -46.90 -4.73 8.27
CA LEU A 14 -46.03 -4.55 7.08
C LEU A 14 -45.41 -3.14 6.96
N ALA A 15 -45.90 -2.16 7.73
CA ALA A 15 -45.36 -0.82 7.74
C ALA A 15 -44.22 -0.62 8.79
N ALA A 16 -44.06 -1.51 9.77
CA ALA A 16 -43.02 -1.42 10.79
C ALA A 16 -41.71 -2.18 10.45
N ALA A 17 -41.71 -3.02 9.39
CA ALA A 17 -40.53 -3.78 8.96
C ALA A 17 -39.72 -3.07 7.86
N PHE A 18 -40.09 -1.86 7.42
CA PHE A 18 -39.43 -1.16 6.32
C PHE A 18 -38.62 0.08 6.74
N MET A 19 -38.37 0.25 8.04
CA MET A 19 -37.56 1.36 8.57
C MET A 19 -36.36 0.88 9.40
N MET A 20 -35.79 -0.30 9.10
CA MET A 20 -34.39 -0.53 9.42
C MET A 20 -33.62 -0.11 8.17
N ASN A 21 -33.24 1.16 8.14
CA ASN A 21 -32.23 1.70 7.27
C ASN A 21 -30.92 0.91 7.51
N ILE A 22 -30.76 -0.19 6.75
CA ILE A 22 -29.42 -0.61 6.38
C ILE A 22 -29.01 0.44 5.34
N ALA A 23 -28.47 1.55 5.83
CA ALA A 23 -27.72 2.43 4.96
C ALA A 23 -26.62 1.56 4.32
N PRO A 24 -26.58 1.43 2.98
CA PRO A 24 -25.39 0.87 2.37
C PRO A 24 -24.24 1.73 2.90
N ARG A 25 -23.14 1.09 3.34
CA ARG A 25 -21.88 1.78 3.51
C ARG A 25 -21.53 2.41 2.17
N THR A 26 -22.09 3.57 1.92
CA THR A 26 -21.60 4.46 0.88
C THR A 26 -20.21 4.83 1.34
N HIS A 27 -19.19 4.22 0.75
CA HIS A 27 -17.90 4.88 0.62
C HIS A 27 -18.26 6.29 0.22
N ALA A 28 -17.95 7.25 1.07
CA ALA A 28 -18.20 8.65 0.77
C ALA A 28 -17.47 8.90 -0.56
N ALA A 29 -18.27 8.99 -1.63
CA ALA A 29 -17.78 9.49 -2.90
C ALA A 29 -17.44 10.95 -2.61
N ILE A 30 -16.16 11.19 -2.24
CA ILE A 30 -15.61 12.53 -2.17
C ILE A 30 -15.81 13.08 -3.56
N LEU A 31 -16.70 14.06 -3.67
CA LEU A 31 -17.01 14.75 -4.92
C LEU A 31 -15.68 15.26 -5.46
N LYS A 32 -15.11 14.55 -6.43
CA LYS A 32 -13.98 15.04 -7.22
C LYS A 32 -14.49 16.30 -7.94
N ASP A 33 -14.06 17.47 -7.46
CA ASP A 33 -14.26 18.71 -8.20
C ASP A 33 -13.40 18.61 -9.49
N ARG A 34 -14.09 18.36 -10.62
CA ARG A 34 -13.48 18.23 -11.95
C ARG A 34 -13.16 19.56 -12.63
N SER A 35 -13.18 20.67 -11.92
CA SER A 35 -12.85 21.98 -12.51
C SER A 35 -11.34 22.25 -12.54
N LYS A 36 -10.66 21.83 -13.60
CA LYS A 36 -9.24 21.73 -13.94
C LYS A 36 -8.61 20.49 -13.34
N GLU A 37 -8.43 19.45 -14.16
CA GLU A 37 -7.57 18.32 -13.80
C GLU A 37 -6.15 18.85 -13.53
N LYS A 38 -5.81 19.01 -12.24
CA LYS A 38 -4.44 19.27 -11.84
C LYS A 38 -3.61 18.06 -12.28
N ASN A 39 -2.50 18.32 -12.94
CA ASN A 39 -1.53 17.27 -13.23
C ASN A 39 -0.90 16.83 -11.90
N ARG A 40 -1.34 15.70 -11.37
CA ARG A 40 -0.87 15.13 -10.10
C ARG A 40 -0.20 13.80 -10.32
N ILE A 41 1.02 13.65 -9.84
CA ILE A 41 1.76 12.38 -9.86
C ILE A 41 1.85 11.86 -8.43
N ILE A 42 1.45 10.61 -8.20
CA ILE A 42 1.55 9.96 -6.89
C ILE A 42 2.48 8.76 -7.00
N PHE A 43 3.55 8.77 -6.24
CA PHE A 43 4.46 7.65 -6.09
C PHE A 43 4.12 6.85 -4.84
N TYR A 44 4.22 5.54 -4.92
CA TYR A 44 4.02 4.72 -3.73
C TYR A 44 5.03 3.57 -3.63
N PHE A 45 5.28 3.17 -2.39
CA PHE A 45 5.85 1.88 -2.05
C PHE A 45 4.94 1.19 -1.04
N THR A 46 4.64 -0.09 -1.27
CA THR A 46 3.80 -0.89 -0.39
C THR A 46 4.29 -2.33 -0.32
N ALA A 47 4.08 -2.99 0.82
CA ALA A 47 4.34 -4.42 1.01
C ALA A 47 3.05 -5.24 1.02
N THR A 48 2.08 -4.82 1.83
CA THR A 48 0.82 -5.53 2.09
C THR A 48 -0.42 -4.78 1.63
N GLY A 49 -0.24 -3.64 0.94
CA GLY A 49 -1.33 -2.86 0.38
C GLY A 49 -1.69 -1.58 1.14
N ASN A 50 -1.27 -1.38 2.39
CA ASN A 50 -1.63 -0.20 3.18
C ASN A 50 -1.32 1.11 2.45
N SER A 51 -0.07 1.34 2.08
CA SER A 51 0.33 2.58 1.41
C SER A 51 -0.29 2.71 0.02
N LEU A 52 -0.54 1.60 -0.71
CA LEU A 52 -1.25 1.66 -1.99
C LEU A 52 -2.71 2.07 -1.80
N PHE A 53 -3.39 1.57 -0.76
CA PHE A 53 -4.75 2.00 -0.43
C PHE A 53 -4.81 3.53 -0.21
N ILE A 54 -3.87 4.08 0.53
CA ILE A 54 -3.75 5.53 0.76
C ILE A 54 -3.39 6.27 -0.54
N ALA A 55 -2.45 5.77 -1.36
CA ALA A 55 -2.07 6.39 -2.62
C ALA A 55 -3.25 6.51 -3.60
N LYS A 56 -4.13 5.51 -3.62
CA LYS A 56 -5.36 5.49 -4.44
C LYS A 56 -6.40 6.55 -4.02
N GLN A 57 -6.30 7.12 -2.84
CA GLN A 57 -7.15 8.25 -2.44
C GLN A 57 -6.76 9.55 -3.16
N PHE A 58 -5.56 9.63 -3.70
CA PHE A 58 -5.03 10.81 -4.40
C PHE A 58 -4.97 10.65 -5.92
N SER A 59 -4.89 9.41 -6.44
CA SER A 59 -4.81 9.11 -7.88
C SER A 59 -5.39 7.74 -8.18
N ASP A 60 -6.10 7.60 -9.29
CA ASP A 60 -6.59 6.29 -9.77
C ASP A 60 -5.44 5.42 -10.33
N THR A 61 -4.31 6.05 -10.68
CA THR A 61 -3.15 5.40 -11.30
C THR A 61 -1.84 5.82 -10.62
N PRO A 62 -1.66 5.52 -9.30
CA PRO A 62 -0.42 5.84 -8.64
C PRO A 62 0.74 5.01 -9.19
N LEU A 63 1.94 5.58 -9.22
CA LEU A 63 3.15 4.99 -9.76
C LEU A 63 3.92 4.22 -8.69
N SER A 64 4.26 2.97 -9.00
CA SER A 64 5.02 2.10 -8.10
C SER A 64 6.50 2.46 -8.10
N ILE A 65 7.06 2.91 -6.98
CA ILE A 65 8.48 3.25 -6.84
C ILE A 65 9.40 2.10 -7.31
N PRO A 66 9.18 0.82 -6.95
CA PRO A 66 9.97 -0.28 -7.49
C PRO A 66 9.93 -0.41 -9.01
N GLN A 67 8.83 0.00 -9.66
CA GLN A 67 8.71 -0.02 -11.13
C GLN A 67 9.42 1.18 -11.74
N GLU A 68 9.23 2.35 -11.16
CA GLU A 68 9.88 3.57 -11.64
C GLU A 68 11.41 3.42 -11.63
N LEU A 69 11.98 2.80 -10.58
CA LEU A 69 13.42 2.53 -10.46
C LEU A 69 13.99 1.62 -11.57
N LYS A 70 13.16 0.96 -12.37
CA LYS A 70 13.60 0.17 -13.54
C LYS A 70 13.77 1.01 -14.80
N LYS A 71 13.24 2.24 -14.80
CA LYS A 71 13.37 3.18 -15.92
C LYS A 71 14.75 3.82 -15.96
N THR A 72 15.16 4.27 -17.11
CA THR A 72 16.43 4.98 -17.31
C THR A 72 16.28 6.49 -17.12
N ASP A 73 15.08 7.02 -17.37
CA ASP A 73 14.76 8.43 -17.24
C ASP A 73 13.81 8.64 -16.06
N LEU A 74 14.28 9.35 -15.05
CA LEU A 74 13.59 9.56 -13.77
C LEU A 74 13.39 11.07 -13.54
N ILE A 75 12.77 11.74 -14.52
CA ILE A 75 12.45 13.17 -14.44
C ILE A 75 10.93 13.32 -14.40
N TYR A 76 10.42 13.98 -13.38
CA TYR A 76 8.98 14.14 -13.14
C TYR A 76 8.63 15.61 -12.92
N GLU A 77 7.71 16.12 -13.73
CA GLU A 77 7.19 17.47 -13.63
C GLU A 77 5.66 17.44 -13.56
N ALA A 78 5.07 18.08 -12.55
CA ALA A 78 3.64 18.11 -12.32
C ALA A 78 3.24 19.36 -11.52
N ASP A 79 1.93 19.61 -11.40
CA ASP A 79 1.40 20.64 -10.49
C ASP A 79 1.52 20.20 -9.03
N GLU A 80 1.35 18.91 -8.79
CA GLU A 80 1.48 18.31 -7.45
C GLU A 80 2.18 16.95 -7.56
N ILE A 81 3.12 16.71 -6.65
CA ILE A 81 3.77 15.39 -6.51
C ILE A 81 3.56 14.87 -5.10
N GLY A 82 3.04 13.63 -4.99
CA GLY A 82 2.83 12.96 -3.72
C GLY A 82 3.65 11.68 -3.57
N PHE A 83 4.10 11.42 -2.35
CA PHE A 83 4.78 10.19 -1.97
C PHE A 83 3.99 9.48 -0.89
N VAL A 84 3.74 8.18 -1.06
CA VAL A 84 3.03 7.36 -0.06
C VAL A 84 3.80 6.06 0.19
N PHE A 85 4.28 5.89 1.42
CA PHE A 85 5.13 4.76 1.76
C PHE A 85 5.04 4.41 3.26
N PRO A 86 5.46 3.20 3.68
CA PRO A 86 5.43 2.83 5.09
C PRO A 86 6.61 3.40 5.88
N ASP A 87 6.38 3.56 7.17
CA ASP A 87 7.42 3.69 8.19
C ASP A 87 8.09 2.32 8.46
N TYR A 88 9.40 2.28 8.43
CA TYR A 88 10.20 1.12 8.85
C TYR A 88 11.18 1.54 9.95
N ALA A 89 10.83 1.19 11.20
CA ALA A 89 11.64 1.48 12.38
C ALA A 89 11.95 2.98 12.58
N ALA A 90 10.92 3.83 12.50
CA ALA A 90 11.01 5.29 12.55
C ALA A 90 11.93 5.90 11.47
N ALA A 91 12.00 5.24 10.32
CA ALA A 91 12.71 5.70 9.13
C ALA A 91 11.99 5.30 7.84
N VAL A 92 12.53 5.73 6.71
CA VAL A 92 11.94 5.49 5.39
C VAL A 92 12.63 4.30 4.71
N PRO A 93 11.88 3.41 4.03
CA PRO A 93 12.43 2.26 3.31
C PRO A 93 13.57 2.65 2.36
N VAL A 94 14.62 1.81 2.28
CA VAL A 94 15.80 2.08 1.45
C VAL A 94 15.42 2.31 -0.01
N ILE A 95 14.44 1.55 -0.52
CA ILE A 95 13.98 1.67 -1.91
C ILE A 95 13.35 3.04 -2.21
N VAL A 96 12.69 3.67 -1.24
CA VAL A 96 12.15 5.03 -1.39
C VAL A 96 13.26 6.07 -1.41
N ARG A 97 14.25 5.92 -0.53
CA ARG A 97 15.43 6.78 -0.49
C ARG A 97 16.22 6.70 -1.80
N GLU A 98 16.50 5.50 -2.29
CA GLU A 98 17.18 5.30 -3.59
C GLU A 98 16.43 5.94 -4.77
N PHE A 99 15.10 5.93 -4.72
CA PHE A 99 14.30 6.57 -5.76
C PHE A 99 14.48 8.09 -5.73
N VAL A 100 14.44 8.69 -4.54
CA VAL A 100 14.62 10.14 -4.41
C VAL A 100 16.04 10.58 -4.77
N GLU A 101 17.06 9.79 -4.42
CA GLU A 101 18.46 10.07 -4.78
C GLU A 101 18.69 10.03 -6.31
N LYS A 102 17.94 9.22 -7.05
CA LYS A 102 18.14 9.01 -8.50
C LYS A 102 17.23 9.86 -9.37
N ALA A 103 16.10 10.29 -8.85
CA ALA A 103 15.07 10.98 -9.62
C ALA A 103 15.13 12.50 -9.43
N GLN A 104 14.58 13.23 -10.40
CA GLN A 104 14.39 14.67 -10.32
C GLN A 104 12.90 14.97 -10.26
N PHE A 105 12.51 15.82 -9.32
CA PHE A 105 11.12 16.20 -9.10
C PHE A 105 10.97 17.72 -9.22
N LYS A 106 9.99 18.14 -10.02
CA LYS A 106 9.65 19.53 -10.20
C LYS A 106 8.15 19.73 -10.04
N ALA A 107 7.75 20.28 -8.94
CA ALA A 107 6.37 20.63 -8.65
C ALA A 107 6.33 21.83 -7.69
N PRO A 108 5.33 22.73 -7.83
CA PRO A 108 5.11 23.81 -6.86
C PRO A 108 4.60 23.32 -5.50
N TYR A 109 4.03 22.10 -5.43
CA TYR A 109 3.56 21.49 -4.19
C TYR A 109 3.95 20.03 -4.14
N ILE A 110 4.70 19.65 -3.09
CA ILE A 110 5.14 18.27 -2.85
C ILE A 110 4.66 17.82 -1.47
N PHE A 111 4.07 16.64 -1.40
CA PHE A 111 3.58 16.10 -0.14
C PHE A 111 3.97 14.64 0.07
N SER A 112 4.03 14.22 1.33
CA SER A 112 4.25 12.83 1.70
C SER A 112 3.21 12.38 2.73
N VAL A 113 2.69 11.16 2.59
CA VAL A 113 1.84 10.48 3.58
C VAL A 113 2.50 9.18 3.97
N ILE A 114 2.89 9.06 5.23
CA ILE A 114 3.65 7.93 5.75
C ILE A 114 2.71 7.02 6.54
N THR A 115 2.54 5.77 6.07
CA THR A 115 1.71 4.80 6.80
C THR A 115 2.52 4.13 7.90
N PHE A 116 1.98 4.07 9.11
CA PHE A 116 2.61 3.42 10.26
C PHE A 116 1.62 2.50 10.98
N GLY A 117 2.12 1.56 11.80
CA GLY A 117 1.28 0.53 12.41
C GLY A 117 1.02 0.68 13.90
N ASN A 118 1.98 1.24 14.63
CA ASN A 118 1.90 1.37 16.09
C ASN A 118 2.29 2.77 16.59
N ALA A 119 3.49 3.24 16.25
CA ALA A 119 3.98 4.56 16.59
C ALA A 119 4.76 5.15 15.41
N SER A 120 4.48 6.40 15.07
CA SER A 120 5.20 7.13 14.01
C SER A 120 6.47 7.81 14.52
N VAL A 121 6.58 7.95 15.82
CA VAL A 121 7.70 8.55 16.55
C VAL A 121 8.17 9.86 15.90
N ASN A 122 9.30 9.87 15.20
CA ASN A 122 9.86 11.05 14.54
C ASN A 122 9.99 10.90 13.01
N VAL A 123 9.35 9.89 12.40
CA VAL A 123 9.55 9.56 10.98
C VAL A 123 9.25 10.72 10.03
N ALA A 124 8.28 11.58 10.34
CA ALA A 124 7.94 12.72 9.49
C ALA A 124 9.05 13.78 9.48
N GLU A 125 9.59 14.13 10.63
CA GLU A 125 10.72 15.08 10.74
C GLU A 125 11.99 14.46 10.16
N TRP A 126 12.26 13.19 10.47
CA TRP A 126 13.38 12.46 9.90
C TRP A 126 13.33 12.47 8.36
N TRP A 127 12.16 12.18 7.79
CA TRP A 127 11.96 12.21 6.33
C TRP A 127 12.14 13.61 5.74
N ASN A 128 11.59 14.63 6.39
CA ASN A 128 11.74 16.01 5.97
C ASN A 128 13.21 16.43 5.84
N ASP A 129 14.00 16.12 6.86
CA ASP A 129 15.41 16.52 6.91
C ASP A 129 16.26 15.73 5.91
N TRP A 130 16.02 14.42 5.83
CA TRP A 130 16.69 13.56 4.87
C TRP A 130 16.34 13.95 3.42
N ALA A 131 15.06 14.13 3.11
CA ALA A 131 14.58 14.47 1.77
C ALA A 131 15.12 15.84 1.32
N ARG A 132 15.09 16.82 2.20
CA ARG A 132 15.66 18.16 1.95
C ARG A 132 17.15 18.09 1.64
N SER A 133 17.91 17.29 2.37
CA SER A 133 19.34 17.07 2.14
C SER A 133 19.64 16.41 0.79
N ASN A 134 18.64 15.74 0.21
CA ASN A 134 18.68 15.09 -1.10
C ASN A 134 17.90 15.84 -2.20
N GLY A 135 17.59 17.14 -1.96
CA GLY A 135 16.99 18.02 -2.96
C GLY A 135 15.47 17.92 -3.11
N LEU A 136 14.78 17.15 -2.27
CA LEU A 136 13.32 17.04 -2.26
C LEU A 136 12.73 17.85 -1.11
N ASN A 137 12.04 18.95 -1.44
CA ASN A 137 11.43 19.83 -0.45
C ASN A 137 9.92 19.52 -0.35
N ASN A 138 9.51 18.89 0.75
CA ASN A 138 8.09 18.65 1.02
C ASN A 138 7.44 19.92 1.58
N ASN A 139 6.26 20.26 1.08
CA ASN A 139 5.37 21.24 1.69
C ASN A 139 4.54 20.62 2.82
N TYR A 140 4.14 19.37 2.63
CA TYR A 140 3.29 18.66 3.58
C TYR A 140 3.82 17.27 3.86
N ILE A 141 3.97 16.92 5.12
CA ILE A 141 4.24 15.54 5.55
C ILE A 141 3.30 15.19 6.70
N ASN A 142 2.54 14.12 6.54
CA ASN A 142 1.71 13.60 7.62
C ASN A 142 1.84 12.09 7.73
N THR A 143 1.44 11.56 8.86
CA THR A 143 1.45 10.12 9.15
C THR A 143 0.02 9.61 9.27
N ILE A 144 -0.22 8.36 8.90
CA ILE A 144 -1.53 7.73 9.02
C ILE A 144 -1.43 6.34 9.62
N LEU A 145 -2.21 6.10 10.68
CA LEU A 145 -2.22 4.83 11.38
C LEU A 145 -2.96 3.77 10.56
N MET A 146 -2.30 2.64 10.33
CA MET A 146 -2.79 1.47 9.59
C MET A 146 -2.55 0.20 10.40
N VAL A 147 -2.93 -0.96 9.84
CA VAL A 147 -2.62 -2.26 10.46
C VAL A 147 -1.11 -2.46 10.51
N ASP A 148 -0.55 -2.69 11.72
CA ASP A 148 0.85 -3.10 11.84
C ASP A 148 1.01 -4.55 11.35
N ASN A 149 1.94 -4.74 10.44
CA ASN A 149 2.15 -6.04 9.79
C ASN A 149 3.57 -6.61 10.01
N TYR A 150 4.29 -6.10 11.02
CA TYR A 150 5.61 -6.59 11.35
C TYR A 150 5.52 -7.87 12.20
N LEU A 151 5.58 -9.02 11.53
CA LEU A 151 5.35 -10.37 12.08
C LEU A 151 6.20 -10.74 13.30
N PRO A 152 7.46 -10.28 13.46
CA PRO A 152 8.24 -10.62 14.65
C PRO A 152 7.65 -10.07 15.96
N VAL A 153 6.88 -8.99 15.91
CA VAL A 153 6.38 -8.26 17.08
C VAL A 153 4.87 -8.40 17.24
N PHE A 154 4.11 -8.36 16.14
CA PHE A 154 2.65 -8.23 16.19
C PHE A 154 1.91 -9.50 15.75
N ASP A 155 0.83 -9.81 16.46
CA ASP A 155 -0.13 -10.84 16.06
C ASP A 155 -1.12 -10.24 15.04
N MET A 156 -1.14 -10.78 13.83
CA MET A 156 -2.04 -10.29 12.79
C MET A 156 -3.51 -10.52 13.11
N ASN A 157 -3.85 -11.56 13.87
CA ASN A 157 -5.22 -11.81 14.30
C ASN A 157 -5.74 -10.74 15.28
N GLU A 158 -4.85 -10.11 16.02
CA GLU A 158 -5.16 -8.98 16.90
C GLU A 158 -5.16 -7.67 16.10
N GLN A 159 -4.11 -7.44 15.31
CA GLN A 159 -3.91 -6.18 14.60
C GLN A 159 -5.05 -5.84 13.63
N ILE A 160 -5.60 -6.83 12.92
CA ILE A 160 -6.72 -6.61 11.97
C ILE A 160 -8.05 -6.25 12.65
N ARG A 161 -8.17 -6.48 13.97
CA ARG A 161 -9.38 -6.15 14.75
C ARG A 161 -9.36 -4.76 15.35
N ILE A 162 -8.19 -4.13 15.40
CA ILE A 162 -8.02 -2.80 15.97
C ILE A 162 -8.53 -1.78 14.94
N ASP A 163 -9.56 -1.02 15.32
CA ASP A 163 -9.98 0.11 14.51
C ASP A 163 -8.89 1.19 14.51
N LYS A 164 -8.44 1.55 13.34
CA LYS A 164 -7.39 2.54 13.13
C LYS A 164 -7.94 3.93 12.78
N ASN A 165 -9.27 4.09 12.71
CA ASN A 165 -9.96 5.32 12.30
C ASN A 165 -9.39 5.89 10.98
N THR A 166 -9.03 4.99 10.05
CA THR A 166 -8.30 5.35 8.82
C THR A 166 -9.09 6.32 7.96
N ASP A 167 -10.41 6.12 7.83
CA ASP A 167 -11.26 6.96 6.97
C ASP A 167 -11.35 8.40 7.51
N GLU A 168 -11.51 8.58 8.82
CA GLU A 168 -11.56 9.89 9.46
C GLU A 168 -10.22 10.62 9.35
N ASN A 169 -9.12 9.94 9.69
CA ASN A 169 -7.77 10.48 9.58
C ASN A 169 -7.44 10.86 8.14
N MET A 170 -7.85 10.03 7.17
CA MET A 170 -7.63 10.28 5.75
C MET A 170 -8.39 11.52 5.25
N ALA A 171 -9.63 11.72 5.71
CA ALA A 171 -10.43 12.90 5.34
C ALA A 171 -9.72 14.21 5.73
N GLY A 172 -9.11 14.26 6.91
CA GLY A 172 -8.30 15.39 7.37
C GLY A 172 -7.07 15.64 6.47
N ILE A 173 -6.33 14.59 6.14
CA ILE A 173 -5.15 14.66 5.27
C ILE A 173 -5.53 15.15 3.86
N ILE A 174 -6.61 14.62 3.27
CA ILE A 174 -7.10 15.04 1.95
C ILE A 174 -7.50 16.53 1.98
N SER A 175 -8.18 16.98 3.02
CA SER A 175 -8.57 18.39 3.19
C SER A 175 -7.35 19.32 3.24
N ASP A 176 -6.34 18.97 4.04
CA ASP A 176 -5.10 19.75 4.18
C ASP A 176 -4.33 19.83 2.85
N ILE A 177 -4.16 18.71 2.15
CA ILE A 177 -3.47 18.66 0.85
C ILE A 177 -4.25 19.42 -0.22
N SER A 178 -5.58 19.33 -0.23
CA SER A 178 -6.43 20.07 -1.18
C SER A 178 -6.33 21.59 -0.97
N ALA A 179 -6.11 22.01 0.27
CA ALA A 179 -5.88 23.41 0.63
C ALA A 179 -4.41 23.87 0.42
N HIS A 180 -3.52 23.00 -0.07
CA HIS A 180 -2.08 23.25 -0.18
C HIS A 180 -1.43 23.72 1.13
N LYS A 181 -1.82 23.11 2.24
CA LYS A 181 -1.30 23.46 3.55
C LYS A 181 0.17 23.09 3.67
N ASP A 182 0.98 23.98 4.22
CA ASP A 182 2.33 23.65 4.66
C ASP A 182 2.27 23.06 6.08
N PHE A 183 2.74 21.82 6.24
CA PHE A 183 2.68 21.11 7.51
C PHE A 183 3.65 19.93 7.54
N ILE A 184 4.41 19.83 8.62
CA ILE A 184 5.20 18.64 8.93
C ILE A 184 4.67 18.10 10.26
N ALA A 185 4.23 16.82 10.27
CA ALA A 185 3.73 16.20 11.49
C ALA A 185 4.83 16.20 12.57
N PRO A 186 4.54 16.72 13.76
CA PRO A 186 5.53 16.79 14.82
C PRO A 186 5.88 15.40 15.35
N SER A 187 7.09 15.25 15.86
CA SER A 187 7.53 14.05 16.55
C SER A 187 6.71 13.82 17.81
N ASP A 188 6.34 12.56 18.04
CA ASP A 188 5.85 12.06 19.32
C ASP A 188 6.78 10.94 19.80
N MET A 189 7.83 11.32 20.50
CA MET A 189 8.83 10.38 21.01
C MET A 189 8.26 9.43 22.07
N GLY A 190 7.20 9.83 22.78
CA GLY A 190 6.64 9.03 23.86
C GLY A 190 7.72 8.58 24.85
N TRP A 191 7.96 7.27 24.92
CA TRP A 191 9.01 6.68 25.75
C TRP A 191 10.29 6.32 24.98
N PHE A 192 10.35 6.57 23.64
CA PHE A 192 11.53 6.28 22.83
C PHE A 192 12.64 7.30 23.08
N THR A 193 13.88 6.84 23.05
CA THR A 193 15.07 7.69 23.01
C THR A 193 15.74 7.62 21.63
N GLU A 194 16.58 8.59 21.30
CA GLU A 194 17.35 8.60 20.05
C GLU A 194 18.20 7.33 19.88
N GLU A 195 18.83 6.85 20.96
CA GLU A 195 19.63 5.63 20.94
C GLU A 195 18.76 4.39 20.65
N MET A 196 17.53 4.33 21.19
CA MET A 196 16.60 3.24 20.90
C MET A 196 16.19 3.26 19.43
N LEU A 197 15.91 4.43 18.87
CA LEU A 197 15.54 4.57 17.45
C LEU A 197 16.70 4.16 16.54
N GLN A 198 17.92 4.63 16.82
CA GLN A 198 19.11 4.23 16.10
C GLN A 198 19.30 2.71 16.15
N GLY A 199 19.21 2.09 17.33
CA GLY A 199 19.30 0.64 17.47
C GLY A 199 18.22 -0.13 16.70
N MET A 200 16.98 0.38 16.68
CA MET A 200 15.89 -0.21 15.90
C MET A 200 16.17 -0.11 14.39
N GLN A 201 16.64 1.02 13.91
CA GLN A 201 17.02 1.24 12.51
C GLN A 201 18.17 0.33 12.09
N GLU A 202 19.24 0.30 12.87
CA GLU A 202 20.39 -0.58 12.62
C GLU A 202 19.96 -2.05 12.56
N MET A 203 19.13 -2.49 13.50
CA MET A 203 18.59 -3.85 13.52
C MET A 203 17.75 -4.13 12.27
N HIS A 204 16.81 -3.22 11.90
CA HIS A 204 15.94 -3.42 10.76
C HIS A 204 16.72 -3.47 9.44
N PHE A 205 17.57 -2.49 9.20
CA PHE A 205 18.28 -2.35 7.91
C PHE A 205 19.49 -3.26 7.75
N SER A 206 19.97 -3.90 8.82
CA SER A 206 21.03 -4.92 8.76
C SER A 206 20.51 -6.35 8.56
N GLN A 207 19.20 -6.57 8.55
CA GLN A 207 18.62 -7.91 8.46
C GLN A 207 18.95 -8.59 7.12
N ARG A 208 19.33 -9.86 7.20
CA ARG A 208 19.68 -10.68 6.04
C ARG A 208 18.59 -11.71 5.79
N SER A 209 17.88 -11.54 4.69
CA SER A 209 16.72 -12.40 4.33
C SER A 209 17.09 -13.87 4.20
N GLU A 210 18.27 -14.19 3.68
CA GLU A 210 18.76 -15.56 3.52
C GLU A 210 18.95 -16.28 4.85
N GLN A 211 19.10 -15.54 5.95
CA GLN A 211 19.27 -16.09 7.30
C GLN A 211 17.94 -16.19 8.05
N LEU A 212 16.99 -15.32 7.74
CA LEU A 212 15.75 -15.13 8.52
C LEU A 212 14.52 -15.71 7.85
N ILE A 213 14.47 -15.70 6.50
CA ILE A 213 13.34 -16.26 5.76
C ILE A 213 13.53 -17.77 5.59
N ARG A 214 12.52 -18.53 5.95
CA ARG A 214 12.48 -20.00 5.83
C ARG A 214 11.47 -20.39 4.76
N LEU A 215 11.83 -21.36 3.93
CA LEU A 215 10.96 -21.98 2.94
C LEU A 215 10.61 -23.42 3.38
N ASP A 216 9.33 -23.68 3.56
CA ASP A 216 8.79 -25.02 3.65
C ASP A 216 8.55 -25.57 2.23
N THR A 217 9.45 -26.42 1.77
CA THR A 217 9.40 -26.99 0.42
C THR A 217 8.22 -27.94 0.22
N ALA A 218 7.70 -28.54 1.30
CA ALA A 218 6.52 -29.41 1.23
C ALA A 218 5.22 -28.63 0.99
N LYS A 219 5.15 -27.37 1.47
CA LYS A 219 4.02 -26.48 1.22
C LYS A 219 4.15 -25.70 -0.09
N CYS A 220 5.35 -25.54 -0.62
CA CYS A 220 5.61 -24.68 -1.77
C CYS A 220 5.09 -25.29 -3.08
N ILE A 221 4.06 -24.69 -3.64
CA ILE A 221 3.48 -25.08 -4.95
C ILE A 221 4.14 -24.38 -6.14
N ARG A 222 5.22 -23.64 -5.94
CA ARG A 222 5.98 -22.92 -6.98
C ARG A 222 5.14 -21.91 -7.79
N CYS A 223 4.16 -21.26 -7.15
CA CYS A 223 3.22 -20.32 -7.79
C CYS A 223 3.81 -18.98 -8.20
N THR A 224 5.08 -18.71 -7.94
CA THR A 224 5.82 -17.48 -8.27
C THR A 224 5.40 -16.20 -7.52
N THR A 225 4.35 -16.20 -6.72
CA THR A 225 3.87 -15.00 -6.02
C THR A 225 5.00 -14.26 -5.29
N CYS A 226 5.88 -14.96 -4.58
CA CYS A 226 7.00 -14.35 -3.84
C CYS A 226 8.01 -13.64 -4.75
N THR A 227 8.19 -14.10 -5.99
CA THR A 227 9.06 -13.44 -6.98
C THR A 227 8.38 -12.20 -7.56
N GLU A 228 7.07 -12.23 -7.73
CA GLU A 228 6.26 -11.18 -8.34
C GLU A 228 6.03 -9.99 -7.40
N VAL A 229 5.82 -10.25 -6.10
CA VAL A 229 5.58 -9.18 -5.11
C VAL A 229 6.87 -8.61 -4.50
N CYS A 230 8.04 -9.16 -4.85
CA CYS A 230 9.29 -8.71 -4.26
C CYS A 230 9.80 -7.41 -4.91
N PRO A 231 9.88 -6.29 -4.18
CA PRO A 231 10.30 -5.01 -4.75
C PRO A 231 11.78 -5.00 -5.18
N ARG A 232 12.58 -5.92 -4.64
CA ARG A 232 14.01 -6.01 -4.90
C ARG A 232 14.39 -7.17 -5.84
N GLY A 233 13.42 -7.97 -6.31
CA GLY A 233 13.74 -9.19 -7.06
C GLY A 233 14.62 -10.15 -6.26
N ASN A 234 14.39 -10.25 -4.96
CA ASN A 234 15.20 -11.06 -4.04
C ASN A 234 15.02 -12.56 -4.23
N PHE A 235 13.97 -12.97 -4.92
CA PHE A 235 13.63 -14.38 -5.13
C PHE A 235 13.73 -14.75 -6.60
N ALA A 236 14.29 -15.94 -6.87
CA ALA A 236 14.28 -16.58 -8.18
C ALA A 236 13.91 -18.05 -8.05
N LEU A 237 13.17 -18.61 -9.03
CA LEU A 237 12.93 -20.02 -9.13
C LEU A 237 14.04 -20.69 -9.92
N SER A 238 14.58 -21.80 -9.38
CA SER A 238 15.50 -22.71 -10.05
C SER A 238 14.89 -24.10 -10.19
N SER A 239 15.59 -25.02 -10.88
CA SER A 239 15.22 -26.44 -10.91
C SER A 239 15.10 -27.03 -9.49
N ASP A 240 16.02 -26.62 -8.61
CA ASP A 240 16.20 -27.17 -7.26
C ASP A 240 15.33 -26.47 -6.20
N GLY A 241 14.62 -25.39 -6.56
CA GLY A 241 13.72 -24.68 -5.66
C GLY A 241 13.81 -23.16 -5.76
N LEU A 242 13.44 -22.49 -4.67
CA LEU A 242 13.50 -21.04 -4.54
C LEU A 242 14.89 -20.61 -4.09
N VAL A 243 15.49 -19.69 -4.84
CA VAL A 243 16.78 -19.05 -4.50
C VAL A 243 16.51 -17.68 -3.89
N ILE A 244 17.22 -17.35 -2.82
CA ILE A 244 17.20 -16.04 -2.15
C ILE A 244 18.53 -15.33 -2.47
N ASN A 245 18.43 -14.14 -3.08
CA ASN A 245 19.60 -13.43 -3.62
C ASN A 245 20.26 -12.45 -2.63
N GLY A 246 19.79 -12.37 -1.38
CA GLY A 246 20.33 -11.49 -0.34
C GLY A 246 19.99 -9.99 -0.51
N ARG A 247 19.21 -9.62 -1.52
CA ARG A 247 18.73 -8.25 -1.74
C ARG A 247 17.33 -8.09 -1.18
N CYS A 248 17.21 -7.68 0.07
CA CYS A 248 15.92 -7.63 0.77
C CYS A 248 15.65 -6.25 1.34
N GLU A 249 14.42 -5.78 1.17
CA GLU A 249 13.88 -4.58 1.84
C GLU A 249 13.33 -4.90 3.24
N PHE A 250 13.30 -6.16 3.60
CA PHE A 250 12.67 -6.71 4.79
C PHE A 250 11.20 -6.27 5.00
N CYS A 251 10.51 -6.05 3.90
CA CYS A 251 9.12 -5.59 3.86
C CYS A 251 8.08 -6.70 4.11
N LEU A 252 8.49 -7.96 4.18
CA LEU A 252 7.68 -9.16 4.42
C LEU A 252 6.58 -9.43 3.38
N SER A 253 6.54 -8.72 2.25
CA SER A 253 5.53 -8.88 1.22
C SER A 253 5.43 -10.32 0.72
N CYS A 254 6.57 -10.99 0.50
CA CYS A 254 6.63 -12.38 0.06
C CYS A 254 6.00 -13.36 1.06
N ILE A 255 6.14 -13.09 2.35
CA ILE A 255 5.60 -13.93 3.42
C ILE A 255 4.10 -13.71 3.55
N HIS A 256 3.66 -12.46 3.61
CA HIS A 256 2.23 -12.11 3.73
C HIS A 256 1.39 -12.58 2.55
N ASN A 257 1.94 -12.55 1.35
CA ASN A 257 1.22 -12.88 0.12
C ASN A 257 1.41 -14.34 -0.35
N CYS A 258 2.16 -15.17 0.39
CA CYS A 258 2.31 -16.58 0.03
C CYS A 258 0.99 -17.34 0.24
N PRO A 259 0.32 -17.86 -0.82
CA PRO A 259 -1.00 -18.48 -0.69
C PRO A 259 -0.99 -19.79 0.08
N GLN A 260 0.17 -20.45 0.19
CA GLN A 260 0.35 -21.70 0.90
C GLN A 260 1.05 -21.51 2.26
N HIS A 261 1.33 -20.27 2.68
CA HIS A 261 2.13 -19.99 3.87
C HIS A 261 3.44 -20.80 3.92
N ALA A 262 4.02 -21.02 2.74
CA ALA A 262 5.28 -21.76 2.59
C ALA A 262 6.50 -20.92 2.99
N LEU A 263 6.35 -19.59 3.01
CA LEU A 263 7.38 -18.66 3.49
C LEU A 263 7.04 -18.21 4.90
N SER A 264 8.04 -18.20 5.77
CA SER A 264 7.93 -17.77 7.15
C SER A 264 9.21 -17.06 7.61
N LEU A 265 9.13 -16.31 8.70
CA LEU A 265 10.31 -15.86 9.43
C LEU A 265 10.69 -16.91 10.50
N GLU A 266 11.94 -16.92 10.88
CA GLU A 266 12.40 -17.72 12.01
C GLU A 266 11.67 -17.37 13.31
N ARG A 267 11.39 -16.06 13.49
CA ARG A 267 10.61 -15.54 14.63
C ARG A 267 9.38 -14.82 14.12
N GLU A 268 8.23 -15.42 14.34
CA GLU A 268 6.92 -14.81 14.14
C GLU A 268 6.16 -14.81 15.46
N ARG A 269 5.47 -13.72 15.77
CA ARG A 269 4.62 -13.62 16.97
C ARG A 269 3.52 -14.67 16.93
N THR A 270 2.88 -14.84 15.77
CA THR A 270 1.84 -15.86 15.55
C THR A 270 2.11 -16.52 14.19
N LYS A 271 2.30 -17.85 14.22
CA LYS A 271 2.52 -18.64 13.00
C LYS A 271 1.29 -18.61 12.10
N ASP A 272 1.53 -18.55 10.80
CA ASP A 272 0.52 -18.59 9.74
C ASP A 272 -0.51 -17.45 9.75
N ALA A 273 -0.43 -16.50 10.69
CA ALA A 273 -1.20 -15.26 10.64
C ALA A 273 -0.59 -14.32 9.59
N ARG A 274 -1.40 -13.91 8.60
CA ARG A 274 -0.96 -13.08 7.47
C ARG A 274 -1.92 -11.92 7.29
N TYR A 275 -1.41 -10.85 6.67
CA TYR A 275 -2.21 -9.67 6.39
C TYR A 275 -1.96 -9.16 4.97
N ARG A 276 -3.02 -8.75 4.32
CA ARG A 276 -3.06 -7.89 3.15
C ARG A 276 -4.25 -6.95 3.31
N HIS A 277 -4.10 -5.71 2.89
CA HIS A 277 -5.20 -4.74 2.94
C HIS A 277 -6.41 -5.30 2.19
N PRO A 278 -7.62 -5.34 2.79
CA PRO A 278 -8.78 -6.01 2.21
C PRO A 278 -9.21 -5.43 0.85
N ASP A 279 -9.05 -4.13 0.65
CA ASP A 279 -9.45 -3.43 -0.58
C ASP A 279 -8.35 -3.41 -1.65
N ILE A 280 -7.22 -4.08 -1.42
CA ILE A 280 -6.11 -4.19 -2.36
C ILE A 280 -5.92 -5.64 -2.78
N SER A 281 -6.15 -5.91 -4.06
CA SER A 281 -5.94 -7.26 -4.61
C SER A 281 -4.45 -7.60 -4.73
N LEU A 282 -4.15 -8.90 -4.77
CA LEU A 282 -2.78 -9.38 -5.01
C LEU A 282 -2.21 -8.85 -6.33
N ASN A 283 -3.04 -8.73 -7.37
CA ASN A 283 -2.60 -8.22 -8.67
C ASN A 283 -2.15 -6.76 -8.62
N GLU A 284 -2.73 -5.96 -7.73
CA GLU A 284 -2.35 -4.55 -7.54
C GLU A 284 -1.05 -4.40 -6.75
N THR A 285 -0.77 -5.35 -5.84
CA THR A 285 0.53 -5.41 -5.13
C THR A 285 1.62 -6.06 -5.96
N ASN A 286 1.26 -6.69 -7.08
CA ASN A 286 2.19 -7.43 -7.92
C ASN A 286 3.00 -6.47 -8.81
N ILE A 287 4.28 -6.35 -8.49
CA ILE A 287 5.20 -5.43 -9.13
C ILE A 287 5.51 -5.83 -10.59
N ILE A 288 5.37 -7.11 -10.96
CA ILE A 288 5.76 -7.60 -12.29
C ILE A 288 4.59 -7.57 -13.28
N ARG A 289 3.37 -7.92 -12.86
CA ARG A 289 2.21 -8.05 -13.76
C ARG A 289 1.66 -6.73 -14.29
N THR A 290 1.90 -5.62 -13.64
CA THR A 290 1.35 -4.31 -14.04
C THR A 290 1.85 -3.87 -15.44
N TYR A 291 3.01 -4.32 -15.88
CA TYR A 291 3.54 -4.03 -17.23
C TYR A 291 2.74 -4.70 -18.34
N PHE A 292 2.35 -5.96 -18.17
CA PHE A 292 1.67 -6.70 -19.24
C PHE A 292 0.24 -6.24 -19.53
N LEU A 293 -0.47 -5.72 -18.53
CA LEU A 293 -1.86 -5.27 -18.71
C LEU A 293 -1.97 -3.88 -19.33
N ASN A 294 -1.01 -2.99 -19.08
CA ASN A 294 -1.01 -1.66 -19.67
C ASN A 294 -0.55 -1.69 -21.15
N ASP A 295 0.42 -2.55 -21.51
CA ASP A 295 0.84 -2.72 -22.91
C ASP A 295 -0.26 -3.34 -23.77
N PHE A 296 -1.05 -4.28 -23.23
CA PHE A 296 -2.20 -4.85 -23.96
C PHE A 296 -3.37 -3.87 -24.14
N ARG A 297 -3.58 -2.94 -23.23
CA ARG A 297 -4.60 -1.88 -23.41
C ARG A 297 -4.19 -0.84 -24.46
N CYS A 298 -2.92 -0.53 -24.58
CA CYS A 298 -2.42 0.35 -25.67
C CYS A 298 -2.53 -0.31 -27.04
N LEU A 299 -2.32 -1.63 -27.13
CA LEU A 299 -2.39 -2.37 -28.42
C LEU A 299 -3.82 -2.67 -28.87
N LEU A 300 -4.81 -2.64 -27.98
CA LEU A 300 -6.22 -2.88 -28.33
C LEU A 300 -6.98 -1.63 -28.78
N ASN A 301 -6.43 -0.43 -28.63
CA ASN A 301 -7.03 0.82 -29.13
C ASN A 301 -6.68 1.17 -30.58
N ASP A 302 -5.71 0.49 -31.20
CA ASP A 302 -5.42 0.63 -32.63
C ASP A 302 -5.96 -0.59 -33.39
N ARG A 303 -7.18 -0.40 -33.89
CA ARG A 303 -7.84 -1.08 -35.02
C ARG A 303 -7.26 -2.45 -35.43
N ILE A 304 -7.83 -3.54 -34.92
CA ILE A 304 -7.82 -4.81 -35.62
C ILE A 304 -9.27 -5.21 -35.92
N SER A 305 -9.66 -5.02 -37.19
CA SER A 305 -10.83 -5.67 -37.80
C SER A 305 -10.59 -7.16 -37.80
N PHE A 306 -11.35 -7.91 -37.02
CA PHE A 306 -11.38 -9.36 -37.14
C PHE A 306 -12.13 -9.76 -38.41
N TYR A 307 -11.41 -10.24 -39.42
CA TYR A 307 -11.96 -11.09 -40.46
C TYR A 307 -12.25 -12.47 -39.86
N ILE A 308 -13.53 -12.75 -39.71
CA ILE A 308 -14.00 -14.09 -39.35
C ILE A 308 -13.85 -14.98 -40.60
N PHE A 309 -12.85 -15.84 -40.63
CA PHE A 309 -12.82 -16.96 -41.58
C PHE A 309 -13.81 -18.03 -41.10
N ARG A 310 -14.90 -18.25 -41.83
CA ARG A 310 -15.71 -19.47 -41.73
C ARG A 310 -15.03 -20.55 -42.57
N PRO A 311 -14.77 -21.73 -42.09
CA PRO A 311 -14.52 -22.87 -42.97
C PRO A 311 -15.86 -23.42 -43.45
N ASN A 312 -16.01 -23.50 -44.78
CA ASN A 312 -16.98 -24.35 -45.42
C ASN A 312 -16.48 -25.80 -45.34
N ILE A 313 -17.34 -26.68 -44.94
CA ILE A 313 -17.71 -28.08 -45.22
C ILE A 313 -17.97 -28.80 -43.92
#